data_5ba5048ba86112b57d7b7c6cfdbec949
#
_entry.id   5ba5048ba86112b57d7b7c6cfdbec949
#
_cell.length_a   1.000
_cell.length_b   1.000
_cell.length_c   1.000
_cell.angle_alpha   90.00
_cell.angle_beta   90.00
_cell.angle_gamma   90.00
#
_symmetry.space_group_name_H-M   'P 1'
#
loop_
_entity.id
_entity.type
_entity.pdbx_description
1 polymer ?
#
loop_
_entity_poly.entity_id
_entity_poly.type
_entity_poly.pdbx_seq_one_letter_code
_entity_poly.pdbx_strand_id
1 'polypeptide(L)'
;MKAILPIVIVVLTVVLLLAGWQQSGGTKIRAERSAGTPEEAVRALLTDIQTHSWDQAYARLDHSNDIQQQDFVREISGTDGSLRTYSSLQSFDTWPVHADPDHSTQRVRLKWSSAVGSLDEVRDLAVVREGSVWKVVWPKPNFANVPLQVLPVNYLRWDVIGRRSDDWGSASVDSPQVRIISMNAVERPDSVVVLGEVENEDTVPAYVNISATLLKPDGSPLAQQDSFDAIAHNLLPKQVTPYRIDFPGVRLNQVKSVRMDAHPLLVPASADPVISVENQNINKDALGRTVLKGALVNQSGQLVNIAQVLAVFYDSSGKAIWVADGYVDEALLPQAPVPFALDVPPDVANHMHDYHVVVNHYIAPRA
;
A
#
# COMPACT_ATOMS: atom_id res chain seq x y z
N MET A 1 -15.98 48.13 44.50
CA MET A 1 -16.20 47.29 43.31
C MET A 1 -14.92 46.77 42.61
N LYS A 2 -13.69 47.08 43.04
CA LYS A 2 -12.44 46.64 42.37
C LYS A 2 -11.85 45.28 42.83
N ALA A 3 -12.38 44.67 43.89
CA ALA A 3 -11.84 43.42 44.46
C ALA A 3 -12.62 42.15 44.09
N ILE A 4 -13.79 42.26 43.47
CA ILE A 4 -14.65 41.11 43.14
C ILE A 4 -14.23 40.45 41.81
N LEU A 5 -13.72 41.25 40.86
CA LEU A 5 -13.33 40.76 39.52
C LEU A 5 -12.22 39.69 39.54
N PRO A 6 -11.11 39.82 40.30
CA PRO A 6 -10.07 38.79 40.36
C PRO A 6 -10.55 37.50 41.05
N ILE A 7 -11.45 37.57 42.01
CA ILE A 7 -12.01 36.39 42.68
C ILE A 7 -12.88 35.58 41.72
N VAL A 8 -13.70 36.25 40.89
CA VAL A 8 -14.54 35.58 39.88
C VAL A 8 -13.68 34.92 38.82
N ILE A 9 -12.58 35.52 38.36
CA ILE A 9 -11.66 34.92 37.37
C ILE A 9 -10.98 33.66 37.96
N VAL A 10 -10.50 33.71 39.20
CA VAL A 10 -9.88 32.59 39.87
C VAL A 10 -10.88 31.42 40.03
N VAL A 11 -12.11 31.71 40.44
CA VAL A 11 -13.15 30.67 40.58
C VAL A 11 -13.51 30.04 39.22
N LEU A 12 -13.63 30.88 38.17
CA LEU A 12 -13.90 30.35 36.82
C LEU A 12 -12.75 29.50 36.29
N THR A 13 -11.51 29.88 36.54
CA THR A 13 -10.33 29.11 36.11
C THR A 13 -10.25 27.79 36.87
N VAL A 14 -10.54 27.76 38.17
CA VAL A 14 -10.58 26.52 38.98
C VAL A 14 -11.71 25.61 38.52
N VAL A 15 -12.88 26.13 38.19
CA VAL A 15 -14.01 25.35 37.66
C VAL A 15 -13.69 24.77 36.29
N LEU A 16 -13.03 25.53 35.40
CA LEU A 16 -12.59 25.02 34.10
C LEU A 16 -11.49 23.97 34.21
N LEU A 17 -10.56 24.13 35.16
CA LEU A 17 -9.53 23.13 35.43
C LEU A 17 -10.11 21.85 36.04
N LEU A 18 -11.08 21.95 36.93
CA LEU A 18 -11.80 20.81 37.51
C LEU A 18 -12.67 20.10 36.47
N ALA A 19 -13.34 20.85 35.58
CA ALA A 19 -14.09 20.28 34.48
C ALA A 19 -13.17 19.61 33.42
N GLY A 20 -12.02 20.21 33.14
CA GLY A 20 -10.99 19.63 32.30
C GLY A 20 -10.38 18.36 32.91
N TRP A 21 -10.18 18.31 34.22
CA TRP A 21 -9.70 17.13 34.94
C TRP A 21 -10.74 16.02 35.00
N GLN A 22 -12.03 16.34 35.05
CA GLN A 22 -13.08 15.31 34.95
C GLN A 22 -13.22 14.73 33.54
N GLN A 23 -12.78 15.46 32.49
CA GLN A 23 -12.73 14.92 31.13
C GLN A 23 -11.42 14.17 30.79
N SER A 24 -10.31 14.49 31.47
CA SER A 24 -9.01 13.85 31.24
C SER A 24 -8.65 12.72 32.24
N GLY A 25 -9.46 12.51 33.25
CA GLY A 25 -9.23 11.53 34.31
C GLY A 25 -10.24 10.40 34.29
N GLY A 26 -10.01 9.44 33.45
CA GLY A 26 -10.74 8.19 33.52
C GLY A 26 -11.03 7.63 32.14
N THR A 27 -10.10 6.88 31.60
CA THR A 27 -10.48 5.65 30.91
C THR A 27 -11.34 4.88 31.92
N LYS A 28 -12.64 5.21 31.97
CA LYS A 28 -13.61 4.27 32.47
C LYS A 28 -13.42 3.06 31.57
N ILE A 29 -12.72 2.05 32.06
CA ILE A 29 -12.91 0.67 31.65
C ILE A 29 -14.43 0.52 31.72
N ARG A 30 -15.09 0.77 30.59
CA ARG A 30 -16.51 0.52 30.45
C ARG A 30 -16.57 -0.97 30.65
N ALA A 31 -17.05 -1.40 31.81
CA ALA A 31 -17.16 -2.80 32.14
C ALA A 31 -17.68 -3.47 30.87
N GLU A 32 -16.91 -4.43 30.32
CA GLU A 32 -17.29 -5.18 29.14
C GLU A 32 -18.71 -5.66 29.38
N ARG A 33 -19.67 -5.01 28.74
CA ARG A 33 -21.00 -5.58 28.64
C ARG A 33 -20.79 -6.83 27.80
N SER A 34 -20.73 -7.96 28.48
CA SER A 34 -20.74 -9.25 27.82
C SER A 34 -21.92 -9.24 26.84
N ALA A 35 -21.66 -9.41 25.57
CA ALA A 35 -22.70 -9.47 24.57
C ALA A 35 -23.58 -10.69 24.90
N GLY A 36 -24.82 -10.42 25.25
CA GLY A 36 -25.78 -11.46 25.65
C GLY A 36 -26.29 -12.25 24.45
N THR A 37 -26.13 -11.72 23.25
CA THR A 37 -26.57 -12.34 22.00
C THR A 37 -25.48 -12.28 20.93
N PRO A 38 -25.51 -13.19 19.93
CA PRO A 38 -24.58 -13.15 18.79
C PRO A 38 -24.62 -11.82 18.02
N GLU A 39 -25.83 -11.26 17.84
CA GLU A 39 -26.02 -9.99 17.17
C GLU A 39 -25.33 -8.83 17.94
N GLU A 40 -25.50 -8.79 19.26
CA GLU A 40 -24.83 -7.79 20.10
C GLU A 40 -23.33 -7.89 20.02
N ALA A 41 -22.77 -9.11 19.92
CA ALA A 41 -21.33 -9.32 19.77
C ALA A 41 -20.80 -8.70 18.48
N VAL A 42 -21.50 -8.97 17.35
CA VAL A 42 -21.12 -8.40 16.05
C VAL A 42 -21.30 -6.90 16.04
N ARG A 43 -22.42 -6.36 16.55
CA ARG A 43 -22.64 -4.92 16.65
C ARG A 43 -21.57 -4.22 17.48
N ALA A 44 -21.19 -4.81 18.60
CA ALA A 44 -20.16 -4.26 19.45
C ALA A 44 -18.78 -4.25 18.76
N LEU A 45 -18.42 -5.34 18.06
CA LEU A 45 -17.20 -5.40 17.26
C LEU A 45 -17.19 -4.32 16.18
N LEU A 46 -18.26 -4.22 15.38
CA LEU A 46 -18.32 -3.27 14.28
C LEU A 46 -18.37 -1.81 14.77
N THR A 47 -18.96 -1.56 15.94
CA THR A 47 -18.91 -0.24 16.59
C THR A 47 -17.49 0.11 17.02
N ASP A 48 -16.76 -0.84 17.60
CA ASP A 48 -15.38 -0.60 18.01
C ASP A 48 -14.48 -0.36 16.78
N ILE A 49 -14.71 -1.06 15.66
CA ILE A 49 -14.04 -0.79 14.37
C ILE A 49 -14.39 0.62 13.86
N GLN A 50 -15.66 0.99 13.87
CA GLN A 50 -16.13 2.30 13.39
C GLN A 50 -15.55 3.46 14.23
N THR A 51 -15.35 3.24 15.51
CA THR A 51 -14.79 4.24 16.44
C THR A 51 -13.28 4.14 16.59
N HIS A 52 -12.62 3.30 15.80
CA HIS A 52 -11.17 3.05 15.85
C HIS A 52 -10.67 2.57 17.22
N SER A 53 -11.50 1.85 17.96
CA SER A 53 -11.17 1.28 19.26
C SER A 53 -10.55 -0.11 19.08
N TRP A 54 -9.36 -0.16 18.45
CA TRP A 54 -8.74 -1.39 17.95
C TRP A 54 -8.52 -2.47 18.99
N ASP A 55 -8.04 -2.11 20.20
CA ASP A 55 -7.82 -3.06 21.29
C ASP A 55 -9.12 -3.70 21.75
N GLN A 56 -10.21 -2.92 21.81
CA GLN A 56 -11.53 -3.41 22.17
C GLN A 56 -12.12 -4.29 21.06
N ALA A 57 -11.95 -3.90 19.80
CA ALA A 57 -12.35 -4.70 18.68
C ALA A 57 -11.66 -6.08 18.67
N TYR A 58 -10.35 -6.10 18.87
CA TYR A 58 -9.57 -7.34 18.95
C TYR A 58 -9.98 -8.23 20.12
N ALA A 59 -10.25 -7.65 21.29
CA ALA A 59 -10.71 -8.39 22.46
C ALA A 59 -12.07 -9.09 22.27
N ARG A 60 -12.86 -8.69 21.25
CA ARG A 60 -14.14 -9.34 20.91
C ARG A 60 -14.00 -10.53 19.98
N LEU A 61 -12.81 -10.78 19.48
CA LEU A 61 -12.58 -11.91 18.57
C LEU A 61 -12.46 -13.23 19.34
N ASP A 62 -12.87 -14.29 18.67
CA ASP A 62 -12.45 -15.64 19.01
C ASP A 62 -11.00 -15.83 18.49
N HIS A 63 -10.13 -16.32 19.37
CA HIS A 63 -8.71 -16.49 19.06
C HIS A 63 -8.36 -17.88 18.51
N SER A 64 -9.35 -18.73 18.22
CA SER A 64 -9.13 -20.06 17.64
C SER A 64 -8.42 -20.04 16.29
N ASN A 65 -8.58 -18.95 15.53
CA ASN A 65 -7.94 -18.76 14.24
C ASN A 65 -6.49 -18.26 14.30
N ASP A 66 -5.92 -18.06 15.50
CA ASP A 66 -4.54 -17.59 15.71
C ASP A 66 -4.20 -16.32 14.90
N ILE A 67 -5.16 -15.39 14.86
CA ILE A 67 -4.97 -14.07 14.22
C ILE A 67 -4.26 -13.18 15.25
N GLN A 68 -3.11 -12.64 14.84
CA GLN A 68 -2.40 -11.68 15.67
C GLN A 68 -3.11 -10.32 15.66
N GLN A 69 -3.09 -9.62 16.78
CA GLN A 69 -3.73 -8.30 16.90
C GLN A 69 -3.23 -7.33 15.80
N GLN A 70 -1.95 -7.35 15.52
CA GLN A 70 -1.35 -6.49 14.52
C GLN A 70 -1.92 -6.75 13.11
N ASP A 71 -2.13 -8.02 12.74
CA ASP A 71 -2.68 -8.39 11.44
C ASP A 71 -4.15 -8.02 11.33
N PHE A 72 -4.92 -8.25 12.40
CA PHE A 72 -6.30 -7.81 12.46
C PHE A 72 -6.43 -6.29 12.32
N VAL A 73 -5.65 -5.52 13.08
CA VAL A 73 -5.67 -4.06 13.01
C VAL A 73 -5.27 -3.57 11.62
N ARG A 74 -4.27 -4.17 11.00
CA ARG A 74 -3.87 -3.85 9.61
C ARG A 74 -5.02 -4.05 8.64
N GLU A 75 -5.73 -5.17 8.75
CA GLU A 75 -6.86 -5.46 7.86
C GLU A 75 -7.99 -4.44 8.01
N ILE A 76 -8.41 -4.15 9.27
CA ILE A 76 -9.58 -3.30 9.51
C ILE A 76 -9.29 -1.80 9.48
N SER A 77 -8.04 -1.40 9.67
CA SER A 77 -7.62 0.00 9.54
C SER A 77 -7.41 0.43 8.09
N GLY A 78 -7.59 -0.51 7.15
CA GLY A 78 -7.47 -0.22 5.75
C GLY A 78 -6.03 -0.17 5.24
N THR A 79 -5.14 -0.96 5.80
CA THR A 79 -3.74 -1.06 5.39
C THR A 79 -3.38 -2.43 4.82
N ASP A 80 -4.37 -3.25 4.47
CA ASP A 80 -4.20 -4.63 4.03
C ASP A 80 -4.12 -4.81 2.50
N GLY A 81 -4.09 -3.71 1.73
CA GLY A 81 -4.06 -3.76 0.27
C GLY A 81 -5.38 -4.17 -0.40
N SER A 82 -6.45 -4.42 0.37
CA SER A 82 -7.78 -4.72 -0.17
C SER A 82 -8.52 -3.47 -0.66
N LEU A 83 -9.72 -3.66 -1.25
CA LEU A 83 -10.61 -2.54 -1.59
C LEU A 83 -11.03 -1.70 -0.37
N ARG A 84 -10.98 -2.29 0.83
CA ARG A 84 -11.22 -1.59 2.09
C ARG A 84 -10.02 -0.80 2.56
N THR A 85 -8.85 -1.09 1.99
CA THR A 85 -7.63 -0.37 2.30
C THR A 85 -7.91 1.11 2.18
N TYR A 86 -7.55 1.84 3.23
CA TYR A 86 -7.76 3.29 3.26
C TYR A 86 -9.23 3.72 3.34
N SER A 87 -10.07 2.88 3.83
CA SER A 87 -11.46 3.19 4.07
C SER A 87 -11.77 3.25 5.56
N SER A 88 -12.81 3.96 5.91
CA SER A 88 -13.40 3.96 7.25
C SER A 88 -14.80 3.41 7.18
N LEU A 89 -15.17 2.58 8.17
CA LEU A 89 -16.51 2.05 8.28
C LEU A 89 -17.49 3.18 8.65
N GLN A 90 -18.42 3.49 7.74
CA GLN A 90 -19.39 4.56 7.92
C GLN A 90 -20.66 4.08 8.62
N SER A 91 -21.18 2.95 8.16
CA SER A 91 -22.38 2.34 8.73
C SER A 91 -22.37 0.84 8.49
N PHE A 92 -23.15 0.15 9.29
CA PHE A 92 -23.37 -1.29 9.13
C PHE A 92 -24.78 -1.70 9.55
N ASP A 93 -25.27 -2.75 8.90
CA ASP A 93 -26.47 -3.48 9.27
C ASP A 93 -26.11 -4.91 9.57
N THR A 94 -26.84 -5.56 10.50
CA THR A 94 -26.61 -6.96 10.86
C THR A 94 -27.94 -7.69 11.04
N TRP A 95 -28.00 -8.94 10.58
CA TRP A 95 -29.14 -9.81 10.76
C TRP A 95 -28.70 -11.28 10.86
N PRO A 96 -29.44 -12.11 11.61
CA PRO A 96 -29.10 -13.51 11.79
C PRO A 96 -29.38 -14.31 10.50
N VAL A 97 -28.47 -15.22 10.17
CA VAL A 97 -28.63 -16.22 9.09
C VAL A 97 -28.89 -17.59 9.67
N HIS A 98 -28.14 -17.94 10.72
CA HIS A 98 -28.26 -19.20 11.43
C HIS A 98 -27.96 -18.99 12.91
N ALA A 99 -28.65 -19.73 13.78
CA ALA A 99 -28.43 -19.64 15.21
C ALA A 99 -28.63 -21.00 15.87
N ASP A 100 -27.58 -21.48 16.51
CA ASP A 100 -27.55 -22.61 17.45
C ASP A 100 -27.24 -22.12 18.86
N PRO A 101 -27.35 -22.94 19.89
CA PRO A 101 -27.07 -22.53 21.27
C PRO A 101 -25.64 -22.00 21.50
N ASP A 102 -24.65 -22.51 20.76
CA ASP A 102 -23.23 -22.18 20.95
C ASP A 102 -22.58 -21.61 19.67
N HIS A 103 -23.28 -21.62 18.53
CA HIS A 103 -22.79 -21.10 17.24
C HIS A 103 -23.87 -20.27 16.55
N SER A 104 -23.46 -19.22 15.91
CA SER A 104 -24.37 -18.40 15.10
C SER A 104 -23.63 -17.87 13.88
N THR A 105 -24.38 -17.59 12.81
CA THR A 105 -23.86 -16.84 11.66
C THR A 105 -24.67 -15.58 11.53
N GLN A 106 -23.98 -14.45 11.54
CA GLN A 106 -24.56 -13.12 11.36
C GLN A 106 -24.13 -12.58 10.00
N ARG A 107 -25.10 -12.24 9.16
CA ARG A 107 -24.81 -11.51 7.92
C ARG A 107 -24.69 -10.04 8.24
N VAL A 108 -23.63 -9.42 7.71
CA VAL A 108 -23.39 -7.98 7.87
C VAL A 108 -23.30 -7.32 6.50
N ARG A 109 -23.91 -6.15 6.40
CA ARG A 109 -23.65 -5.22 5.31
C ARG A 109 -22.82 -4.09 5.87
N LEU A 110 -21.67 -3.86 5.27
CA LEU A 110 -20.71 -2.85 5.69
C LEU A 110 -20.63 -1.78 4.60
N LYS A 111 -20.76 -0.53 4.98
CA LYS A 111 -20.58 0.59 4.10
C LYS A 111 -19.29 1.32 4.49
N TRP A 112 -18.34 1.29 3.59
CA TRP A 112 -17.04 1.91 3.75
C TRP A 112 -16.95 3.21 2.97
N SER A 113 -16.31 4.21 3.53
CA SER A 113 -15.85 5.40 2.79
C SER A 113 -14.39 5.19 2.42
N SER A 114 -14.09 5.19 1.15
CA SER A 114 -12.72 5.08 0.64
C SER A 114 -12.34 6.29 -0.22
N ALA A 115 -11.08 6.39 -0.56
CA ALA A 115 -10.58 7.44 -1.45
C ALA A 115 -11.22 7.40 -2.85
N VAL A 116 -11.73 6.23 -3.25
CA VAL A 116 -12.38 6.03 -4.56
C VAL A 116 -13.91 6.09 -4.48
N GLY A 117 -14.47 6.42 -3.30
CA GLY A 117 -15.89 6.51 -3.06
C GLY A 117 -16.41 5.55 -2.01
N SER A 118 -17.72 5.39 -1.96
CA SER A 118 -18.36 4.43 -1.03
C SER A 118 -18.28 3.02 -1.60
N LEU A 119 -17.96 2.07 -0.73
CA LEU A 119 -17.96 0.63 -1.02
C LEU A 119 -18.99 -0.05 -0.14
N ASP A 120 -19.84 -0.87 -0.73
CA ASP A 120 -20.78 -1.74 -0.02
C ASP A 120 -20.24 -3.18 -0.03
N GLU A 121 -20.12 -3.77 1.15
CA GLU A 121 -19.67 -5.14 1.34
C GLU A 121 -20.74 -5.93 2.10
N VAL A 122 -20.98 -7.16 1.70
CA VAL A 122 -21.81 -8.10 2.44
C VAL A 122 -21.01 -9.35 2.74
N ARG A 123 -20.95 -9.71 4.03
CA ARG A 123 -20.26 -10.93 4.47
C ARG A 123 -21.01 -11.63 5.59
N ASP A 124 -20.74 -12.91 5.74
CA ASP A 124 -21.23 -13.71 6.85
C ASP A 124 -20.12 -13.85 7.89
N LEU A 125 -20.40 -13.48 9.14
CA LEU A 125 -19.49 -13.62 10.27
C LEU A 125 -19.99 -14.76 11.16
N ALA A 126 -19.11 -15.72 11.42
CA ALA A 126 -19.38 -16.75 12.41
C ALA A 126 -19.19 -16.16 13.82
N VAL A 127 -20.04 -16.58 14.74
CA VAL A 127 -20.00 -16.16 16.14
C VAL A 127 -20.09 -17.41 17.01
N VAL A 128 -19.19 -17.56 17.94
CA VAL A 128 -19.10 -18.70 18.84
C VAL A 128 -19.26 -18.28 20.29
N ARG A 129 -19.76 -19.19 21.12
CA ARG A 129 -19.99 -18.94 22.54
C ARG A 129 -18.82 -19.45 23.37
N GLU A 130 -18.15 -18.54 24.08
CA GLU A 130 -17.14 -18.86 25.08
C GLU A 130 -17.71 -18.63 26.49
N GLY A 131 -18.18 -19.70 27.12
CA GLY A 131 -18.82 -19.61 28.44
C GLY A 131 -20.13 -18.81 28.38
N SER A 132 -20.15 -17.60 28.92
CA SER A 132 -21.32 -16.70 28.92
C SER A 132 -21.21 -15.58 27.88
N VAL A 133 -20.14 -15.53 27.08
CA VAL A 133 -19.83 -14.43 26.17
C VAL A 133 -19.82 -14.94 24.74
N TRP A 134 -20.36 -14.17 23.81
CA TRP A 134 -20.26 -14.42 22.38
C TRP A 134 -19.04 -13.72 21.80
N LYS A 135 -18.25 -14.45 21.01
CA LYS A 135 -17.04 -13.98 20.33
C LYS A 135 -17.19 -14.10 18.81
N VAL A 136 -16.65 -13.15 18.08
CA VAL A 136 -16.72 -13.16 16.61
C VAL A 136 -15.50 -13.88 16.06
N VAL A 137 -15.73 -14.85 15.18
CA VAL A 137 -14.67 -15.53 14.44
C VAL A 137 -14.31 -14.66 13.23
N TRP A 138 -13.19 -13.98 13.30
CA TRP A 138 -12.73 -13.17 12.17
C TRP A 138 -12.07 -14.08 11.13
N PRO A 139 -12.44 -13.98 9.86
CA PRO A 139 -11.83 -14.82 8.82
C PRO A 139 -10.35 -14.46 8.68
N LYS A 140 -9.51 -15.48 8.52
CA LYS A 140 -8.09 -15.23 8.21
C LYS A 140 -7.98 -14.45 6.90
N PRO A 141 -7.14 -13.41 6.85
CA PRO A 141 -6.88 -12.71 5.62
C PRO A 141 -6.37 -13.71 4.56
N ASN A 142 -7.05 -13.79 3.44
CA ASN A 142 -6.59 -14.62 2.32
C ASN A 142 -5.88 -13.74 1.29
N PHE A 143 -4.62 -13.48 1.53
CA PHE A 143 -3.80 -12.63 0.65
C PHE A 143 -3.60 -13.23 -0.76
N ALA A 144 -3.84 -14.54 -0.95
CA ALA A 144 -3.70 -15.19 -2.25
C ALA A 144 -4.77 -14.77 -3.27
N ASN A 145 -5.87 -14.19 -2.84
CA ASN A 145 -6.99 -13.79 -3.70
C ASN A 145 -7.23 -12.28 -3.75
N VAL A 146 -6.31 -11.48 -3.24
CA VAL A 146 -6.37 -10.02 -3.45
C VAL A 146 -6.07 -9.78 -4.92
N PRO A 147 -7.00 -9.20 -5.70
CA PRO A 147 -6.71 -8.88 -7.09
C PRO A 147 -5.47 -8.00 -7.12
N LEU A 148 -4.51 -8.34 -7.98
CA LEU A 148 -3.33 -7.51 -8.28
C LEU A 148 -3.72 -6.14 -8.91
N GLN A 149 -4.98 -5.85 -9.01
CA GLN A 149 -5.44 -4.51 -9.36
C GLN A 149 -5.09 -3.59 -8.21
N VAL A 150 -3.96 -2.95 -8.38
CA VAL A 150 -3.65 -1.73 -7.66
C VAL A 150 -4.80 -0.77 -7.92
N LEU A 151 -5.69 -0.68 -6.96
CA LEU A 151 -6.59 0.46 -6.95
C LEU A 151 -5.69 1.68 -6.86
N PRO A 152 -5.87 2.64 -7.75
CA PRO A 152 -5.16 3.89 -7.64
C PRO A 152 -5.53 4.50 -6.30
N VAL A 153 -4.67 4.30 -5.34
CA VAL A 153 -4.89 4.75 -3.97
C VAL A 153 -4.37 6.15 -3.87
N ASN A 154 -5.21 7.02 -4.31
CA ASN A 154 -4.96 8.42 -4.19
C ASN A 154 -5.59 8.88 -2.93
N TYR A 155 -5.00 9.77 -2.26
CA TYR A 155 -5.60 10.59 -1.23
C TYR A 155 -5.57 10.04 0.18
N LEU A 156 -4.77 9.03 0.41
CA LEU A 156 -4.65 8.56 1.76
C LEU A 156 -3.57 9.30 2.49
N ARG A 157 -4.03 10.05 3.45
CA ARG A 157 -3.17 10.32 4.59
C ARG A 157 -3.00 8.99 5.33
N TRP A 158 -1.85 8.40 5.16
CA TRP A 158 -1.39 7.39 6.04
C TRP A 158 -1.02 8.05 7.38
N ASP A 159 -1.94 8.07 8.28
CA ASP A 159 -1.50 8.05 9.67
C ASP A 159 -0.98 6.63 9.86
N VAL A 160 0.31 6.47 9.97
CA VAL A 160 0.93 5.21 10.38
C VAL A 160 0.38 4.94 11.78
N ILE A 161 -0.69 4.15 11.81
CA ILE A 161 -1.46 3.94 13.01
C ILE A 161 -0.55 3.27 14.03
N GLY A 162 -0.34 3.96 15.14
CA GLY A 162 0.32 3.45 16.31
C GLY A 162 1.84 3.53 16.35
N ARG A 163 2.52 4.14 15.37
CA ARG A 163 3.97 4.34 15.43
C ARG A 163 4.32 5.79 15.63
N ARG A 164 4.86 6.10 16.76
CA ARG A 164 5.49 7.40 17.02
C ARG A 164 6.82 7.44 16.28
N SER A 165 7.26 8.64 15.90
CA SER A 165 8.55 8.86 15.24
C SER A 165 9.74 8.29 16.03
N ASP A 166 9.57 8.06 17.30
CA ASP A 166 10.56 7.54 18.24
C ASP A 166 10.74 6.00 18.13
N ASP A 167 9.74 5.29 17.58
CA ASP A 167 9.79 3.84 17.36
C ASP A 167 10.65 3.44 16.15
N TRP A 168 11.07 4.42 15.37
CA TRP A 168 11.91 4.23 14.16
C TRP A 168 13.36 3.83 14.49
N GLY A 169 13.73 3.84 15.75
CA GLY A 169 15.08 3.48 16.20
C GLY A 169 15.36 1.98 16.38
N SER A 170 14.36 1.12 16.33
CA SER A 170 14.55 -0.33 16.39
C SER A 170 14.57 -0.94 15.01
N ALA A 171 15.71 -0.94 14.38
CA ALA A 171 15.95 -1.26 12.97
C ALA A 171 15.56 -2.68 12.50
N SER A 172 14.96 -3.51 13.34
CA SER A 172 14.73 -4.91 12.97
C SER A 172 13.25 -5.33 12.80
N VAL A 173 12.30 -4.48 13.14
CA VAL A 173 10.90 -4.93 13.20
C VAL A 173 10.03 -4.37 12.07
N ASP A 174 10.50 -3.37 11.34
CA ASP A 174 9.61 -2.51 10.57
C ASP A 174 10.00 -2.22 9.12
N SER A 175 10.88 -3.02 8.54
CA SER A 175 11.07 -2.96 7.08
C SER A 175 9.88 -3.62 6.40
N PRO A 176 9.20 -2.93 5.48
CA PRO A 176 8.13 -3.51 4.70
C PRO A 176 8.60 -4.77 3.97
N GLN A 177 7.71 -5.73 3.80
CA GLN A 177 8.03 -6.95 3.07
C GLN A 177 7.93 -6.68 1.57
N VAL A 178 9.05 -6.78 0.89
CA VAL A 178 9.10 -6.69 -0.58
C VAL A 178 9.70 -7.97 -1.15
N ARG A 179 9.22 -8.37 -2.31
CA ARG A 179 9.69 -9.56 -3.01
C ARG A 179 10.09 -9.24 -4.45
N ILE A 180 11.28 -9.65 -4.82
CA ILE A 180 11.70 -9.65 -6.23
C ILE A 180 10.98 -10.82 -6.89
N ILE A 181 10.00 -10.53 -7.75
CA ILE A 181 9.14 -11.54 -8.38
C ILE A 181 9.73 -12.08 -9.68
N SER A 182 10.55 -11.29 -10.34
CA SER A 182 11.26 -11.74 -11.54
C SER A 182 12.65 -11.11 -11.64
N MET A 183 13.58 -11.82 -12.29
CA MET A 183 14.92 -11.35 -12.60
C MET A 183 15.41 -11.97 -13.90
N ASN A 184 15.96 -11.13 -14.77
CA ASN A 184 16.61 -11.54 -16.00
C ASN A 184 17.91 -10.76 -16.18
N ALA A 185 18.97 -11.43 -16.61
CA ALA A 185 20.22 -10.81 -17.01
C ALA A 185 20.34 -10.87 -18.54
N VAL A 186 20.45 -9.72 -19.19
CA VAL A 186 20.45 -9.57 -20.64
C VAL A 186 21.76 -8.93 -21.06
N GLU A 187 22.42 -9.48 -22.09
CA GLU A 187 23.58 -8.86 -22.70
C GLU A 187 23.16 -7.76 -23.66
N ARG A 188 23.85 -6.63 -23.58
CA ARG A 188 23.74 -5.49 -24.48
C ARG A 188 25.11 -5.22 -25.10
N PRO A 189 25.21 -4.41 -26.17
CA PRO A 189 26.47 -4.18 -26.87
C PRO A 189 27.64 -3.83 -25.97
N ASP A 190 27.40 -3.03 -24.93
CA ASP A 190 28.46 -2.52 -24.01
C ASP A 190 28.16 -2.75 -22.54
N SER A 191 27.20 -3.56 -22.21
CA SER A 191 26.80 -3.83 -20.81
C SER A 191 26.11 -5.17 -20.62
N VAL A 192 26.04 -5.60 -19.36
CA VAL A 192 25.02 -6.52 -18.89
C VAL A 192 23.95 -5.71 -18.19
N VAL A 193 22.69 -6.01 -18.46
CA VAL A 193 21.54 -5.37 -17.83
C VAL A 193 20.80 -6.42 -17.00
N VAL A 194 20.61 -6.13 -15.73
CA VAL A 194 19.76 -6.94 -14.84
C VAL A 194 18.42 -6.21 -14.70
N LEU A 195 17.35 -6.89 -15.04
CA LEU A 195 16.01 -6.30 -15.04
C LEU A 195 14.97 -7.30 -14.54
N GLY A 196 13.84 -6.79 -14.13
CA GLY A 196 12.74 -7.61 -13.62
C GLY A 196 11.70 -6.76 -12.91
N GLU A 197 11.04 -7.36 -11.94
CA GLU A 197 9.95 -6.73 -11.20
C GLU A 197 10.06 -7.03 -9.72
N VAL A 198 9.62 -6.07 -8.92
CA VAL A 198 9.53 -6.17 -7.47
C VAL A 198 8.13 -5.80 -7.01
N GLU A 199 7.63 -6.53 -6.03
CA GLU A 199 6.31 -6.33 -5.41
C GLU A 199 6.46 -5.91 -3.96
N ASN A 200 5.66 -4.94 -3.54
CA ASN A 200 5.44 -4.69 -2.12
C ASN A 200 4.39 -5.68 -1.60
N GLU A 201 4.83 -6.72 -0.89
CA GLU A 201 3.94 -7.72 -0.30
C GLU A 201 3.28 -7.26 1.00
N ASP A 202 3.78 -6.17 1.57
CA ASP A 202 3.29 -5.64 2.82
C ASP A 202 1.95 -4.89 2.66
N THR A 203 1.37 -4.52 3.79
CA THR A 203 0.15 -3.73 3.91
C THR A 203 0.44 -2.23 4.14
N VAL A 204 1.70 -1.86 4.15
CA VAL A 204 2.18 -0.47 4.29
C VAL A 204 2.98 -0.06 3.07
N PRO A 205 3.02 1.23 2.70
CA PRO A 205 3.85 1.69 1.61
C PRO A 205 5.33 1.51 1.91
N ALA A 206 6.09 1.24 0.87
CA ALA A 206 7.53 1.05 0.95
C ALA A 206 8.26 1.95 -0.03
N TYR A 207 9.34 2.56 0.40
CA TYR A 207 10.38 3.05 -0.50
C TYR A 207 11.34 1.91 -0.77
N VAL A 208 11.50 1.51 -2.01
CA VAL A 208 12.28 0.34 -2.38
C VAL A 208 13.48 0.76 -3.22
N ASN A 209 14.65 0.27 -2.83
CA ASN A 209 15.85 0.28 -3.64
C ASN A 209 16.27 -1.18 -3.89
N ILE A 210 16.72 -1.48 -5.11
CA ILE A 210 17.18 -2.81 -5.51
C ILE A 210 18.65 -2.72 -5.84
N SER A 211 19.46 -3.59 -5.27
CA SER A 211 20.85 -3.78 -5.68
C SER A 211 21.07 -5.14 -6.32
N ALA A 212 21.94 -5.18 -7.30
CA ALA A 212 22.39 -6.41 -7.93
C ALA A 212 23.89 -6.53 -7.83
N THR A 213 24.36 -7.74 -7.49
CA THR A 213 25.77 -8.11 -7.50
C THR A 213 25.98 -9.21 -8.53
N LEU A 214 26.75 -8.94 -9.56
CA LEU A 214 27.19 -9.94 -10.52
C LEU A 214 28.33 -10.77 -9.91
N LEU A 215 28.22 -12.10 -9.99
CA LEU A 215 29.21 -13.02 -9.42
C LEU A 215 29.96 -13.74 -10.53
N LYS A 216 31.28 -13.87 -10.35
CA LYS A 216 32.18 -14.65 -11.22
C LYS A 216 31.98 -16.16 -11.01
N PRO A 217 32.60 -17.01 -11.87
CA PRO A 217 32.56 -18.47 -11.72
C PRO A 217 33.06 -18.98 -10.37
N ASP A 218 34.00 -18.28 -9.74
CA ASP A 218 34.55 -18.62 -8.43
C ASP A 218 33.68 -18.10 -7.25
N GLY A 219 32.54 -17.45 -7.54
CA GLY A 219 31.64 -16.88 -6.56
C GLY A 219 32.04 -15.51 -6.01
N SER A 220 33.20 -14.97 -6.43
CA SER A 220 33.60 -13.61 -6.02
C SER A 220 32.78 -12.55 -6.77
N PRO A 221 32.57 -11.37 -6.14
CA PRO A 221 31.89 -10.25 -6.81
C PRO A 221 32.66 -9.79 -8.06
N LEU A 222 31.94 -9.61 -9.16
CA LEU A 222 32.46 -8.98 -10.38
C LEU A 222 32.15 -7.47 -10.40
N ALA A 223 30.88 -7.12 -10.14
CA ALA A 223 30.40 -5.75 -10.08
C ALA A 223 29.13 -5.70 -9.22
N GLN A 224 28.88 -4.53 -8.65
CA GLN A 224 27.63 -4.24 -7.90
C GLN A 224 27.09 -2.90 -8.33
N GLN A 225 25.78 -2.80 -8.53
CA GLN A 225 25.06 -1.58 -8.89
C GLN A 225 23.68 -1.58 -8.25
N ASP A 226 23.09 -0.40 -8.16
CA ASP A 226 21.74 -0.17 -7.62
C ASP A 226 20.80 0.30 -8.74
N SER A 227 19.49 0.03 -8.57
CA SER A 227 18.44 0.56 -9.45
C SER A 227 18.16 2.02 -9.07
N PHE A 228 18.81 2.96 -9.73
CA PHE A 228 18.69 4.38 -9.36
C PHE A 228 17.60 5.10 -10.14
N ASP A 229 17.54 4.91 -11.45
CA ASP A 229 16.65 5.69 -12.33
C ASP A 229 15.48 4.88 -12.90
N ALA A 230 15.64 3.58 -13.04
CA ALA A 230 14.65 2.75 -13.70
C ALA A 230 13.88 1.88 -12.69
N ILE A 231 13.23 2.54 -11.74
CA ILE A 231 12.34 1.93 -10.74
C ILE A 231 11.37 2.98 -10.20
N ALA A 232 10.12 2.62 -9.92
CA ALA A 232 9.26 3.43 -9.06
C ALA A 232 9.59 3.10 -7.60
N HIS A 233 10.24 4.03 -6.92
CA HIS A 233 10.71 3.78 -5.55
C HIS A 233 9.58 3.67 -4.54
N ASN A 234 8.52 4.47 -4.66
CA ASN A 234 7.38 4.44 -3.76
C ASN A 234 6.38 3.41 -4.22
N LEU A 235 6.29 2.31 -3.52
CA LEU A 235 5.35 1.23 -3.78
C LEU A 235 4.24 1.22 -2.75
N LEU A 236 3.03 1.37 -3.22
CA LEU A 236 1.84 1.12 -2.41
C LEU A 236 1.70 -0.38 -2.10
N PRO A 237 0.90 -0.77 -1.10
CA PRO A 237 0.62 -2.16 -0.83
C PRO A 237 0.19 -2.93 -2.09
N LYS A 238 0.80 -4.09 -2.33
CA LYS A 238 0.56 -4.97 -3.48
C LYS A 238 0.90 -4.39 -4.85
N GLN A 239 1.52 -3.24 -4.88
CA GLN A 239 2.00 -2.65 -6.12
C GLN A 239 3.25 -3.37 -6.62
N VAL A 240 3.32 -3.55 -7.93
CA VAL A 240 4.48 -4.07 -8.66
C VAL A 240 5.11 -2.93 -9.45
N THR A 241 6.43 -2.86 -9.42
CA THR A 241 7.21 -1.97 -10.30
C THR A 241 8.27 -2.76 -11.04
N PRO A 242 8.54 -2.43 -12.31
CA PRO A 242 9.74 -2.91 -12.97
C PRO A 242 10.98 -2.23 -12.41
N TYR A 243 12.12 -2.89 -12.56
CA TYR A 243 13.44 -2.32 -12.29
C TYR A 243 14.44 -2.70 -13.39
N ARG A 244 15.43 -1.82 -13.61
CA ARG A 244 16.57 -2.06 -14.48
C ARG A 244 17.86 -1.56 -13.82
N ILE A 245 18.88 -2.38 -13.88
CA ILE A 245 20.22 -2.11 -13.34
C ILE A 245 21.24 -2.36 -14.45
N ASP A 246 21.93 -1.34 -14.86
CA ASP A 246 22.92 -1.39 -15.93
C ASP A 246 24.32 -1.61 -15.38
N PHE A 247 25.08 -2.55 -15.97
CA PHE A 247 26.47 -2.85 -15.65
C PHE A 247 27.36 -2.55 -16.86
N PRO A 248 27.76 -1.29 -17.05
CA PRO A 248 28.61 -0.88 -18.16
C PRO A 248 29.94 -1.63 -18.18
N GLY A 249 30.41 -2.02 -19.35
CA GLY A 249 31.70 -2.68 -19.53
C GLY A 249 31.74 -4.16 -19.12
N VAL A 250 30.66 -4.72 -18.58
CA VAL A 250 30.56 -6.13 -18.22
C VAL A 250 29.99 -6.94 -19.38
N ARG A 251 30.48 -8.17 -19.59
CA ARG A 251 29.96 -9.12 -20.55
C ARG A 251 29.29 -10.30 -19.82
N LEU A 252 28.22 -10.84 -20.41
CA LEU A 252 27.45 -11.92 -19.79
C LEU A 252 28.27 -13.19 -19.55
N ASN A 253 29.25 -13.47 -20.42
CA ASN A 253 30.15 -14.61 -20.27
C ASN A 253 31.08 -14.53 -19.03
N GLN A 254 31.23 -13.36 -18.41
CA GLN A 254 31.97 -13.17 -17.17
C GLN A 254 31.12 -13.44 -15.93
N VAL A 255 29.77 -13.52 -16.11
CA VAL A 255 28.81 -13.62 -15.04
C VAL A 255 28.35 -15.07 -14.88
N LYS A 256 28.55 -15.64 -13.69
CA LYS A 256 28.03 -16.96 -13.34
C LYS A 256 26.62 -16.90 -12.80
N SER A 257 26.36 -15.90 -11.95
CA SER A 257 25.05 -15.71 -11.30
C SER A 257 24.90 -14.27 -10.86
N VAL A 258 23.67 -13.92 -10.54
CA VAL A 258 23.30 -12.59 -10.01
C VAL A 258 22.74 -12.79 -8.61
N ARG A 259 23.23 -12.01 -7.65
CA ARG A 259 22.63 -11.88 -6.33
C ARG A 259 21.86 -10.58 -6.29
N MET A 260 20.60 -10.66 -5.89
CA MET A 260 19.71 -9.51 -5.77
C MET A 260 19.41 -9.24 -4.29
N ASP A 261 19.46 -7.98 -3.92
CA ASP A 261 19.11 -7.53 -2.58
C ASP A 261 18.10 -6.37 -2.68
N ALA A 262 16.97 -6.49 -2.01
CA ALA A 262 15.97 -5.43 -1.91
C ALA A 262 16.11 -4.73 -0.56
N HIS A 263 16.10 -3.41 -0.59
CA HIS A 263 16.26 -2.55 0.59
C HIS A 263 14.99 -1.70 0.77
N PRO A 264 13.94 -2.27 1.38
CA PRO A 264 12.72 -1.53 1.64
C PRO A 264 12.86 -0.65 2.89
N LEU A 265 12.34 0.57 2.78
CA LEU A 265 12.19 1.49 3.89
C LEU A 265 10.71 1.83 4.05
N LEU A 266 10.24 1.89 5.28
CA LEU A 266 8.91 2.40 5.56
C LEU A 266 8.88 3.91 5.23
N VAL A 267 7.90 4.31 4.43
CA VAL A 267 7.68 5.72 4.13
C VAL A 267 6.42 6.22 4.82
N PRO A 268 6.44 7.45 5.33
CA PRO A 268 5.21 8.07 5.78
C PRO A 268 4.27 8.19 4.59
N ALA A 269 3.02 7.89 4.83
CA ALA A 269 2.01 8.02 3.81
C ALA A 269 1.87 9.46 3.37
N SER A 270 1.91 9.67 2.10
CA SER A 270 1.52 10.92 1.46
C SER A 270 0.27 10.69 0.63
N ALA A 271 -0.51 11.75 0.44
CA ALA A 271 -1.60 11.70 -0.52
C ALA A 271 -0.99 11.73 -1.92
N ASP A 272 -0.81 10.57 -2.51
CA ASP A 272 -0.27 10.47 -3.84
C ASP A 272 -1.33 10.74 -4.91
N PRO A 273 -1.04 11.53 -5.95
CA PRO A 273 -1.97 11.75 -7.03
C PRO A 273 -2.20 10.46 -7.83
N VAL A 274 -3.42 10.27 -8.33
CA VAL A 274 -3.72 9.24 -9.33
C VAL A 274 -3.31 9.74 -10.68
N ILE A 275 -2.44 9.00 -11.31
CA ILE A 275 -2.10 9.23 -12.69
C ILE A 275 -2.56 8.02 -13.48
N SER A 276 -3.54 8.22 -14.37
CA SER A 276 -3.94 7.20 -15.32
C SER A 276 -3.07 7.28 -16.57
N VAL A 277 -2.85 6.12 -17.18
CA VAL A 277 -2.16 5.99 -18.45
C VAL A 277 -3.18 5.65 -19.52
N GLU A 278 -3.35 6.54 -20.49
CA GLU A 278 -4.38 6.45 -21.50
C GLU A 278 -3.78 6.36 -22.91
N ASN A 279 -4.58 5.82 -23.84
CA ASN A 279 -4.25 5.78 -25.27
C ASN A 279 -2.89 5.13 -25.59
N GLN A 280 -2.53 4.09 -24.83
CA GLN A 280 -1.26 3.39 -25.04
C GLN A 280 -1.24 2.67 -26.38
N ASN A 281 -0.15 2.84 -27.11
CA ASN A 281 0.08 2.11 -28.36
C ASN A 281 1.58 2.04 -28.68
N ILE A 282 1.97 1.01 -29.42
CA ILE A 282 3.33 0.85 -29.93
C ILE A 282 3.29 1.05 -31.45
N ASN A 283 4.04 2.03 -31.94
CA ASN A 283 4.08 2.40 -33.33
C ASN A 283 5.52 2.72 -33.78
N LYS A 284 5.73 2.75 -35.07
CA LYS A 284 6.95 3.35 -35.65
C LYS A 284 6.79 4.85 -35.75
N ASP A 285 7.81 5.57 -35.31
CA ASP A 285 7.90 7.02 -35.50
C ASP A 285 8.29 7.38 -36.97
N ALA A 286 8.39 8.67 -37.25
CA ALA A 286 8.80 9.16 -38.56
C ALA A 286 10.22 8.75 -38.98
N LEU A 287 11.06 8.34 -38.04
CA LEU A 287 12.41 7.83 -38.25
C LEU A 287 12.47 6.31 -38.37
N GLY A 288 11.32 5.64 -38.30
CA GLY A 288 11.20 4.18 -38.31
C GLY A 288 11.58 3.49 -37.01
N ARG A 289 11.79 4.21 -35.91
CA ARG A 289 12.04 3.65 -34.56
C ARG A 289 10.73 3.17 -33.96
N THR A 290 10.78 2.06 -33.24
CA THR A 290 9.62 1.59 -32.48
C THR A 290 9.51 2.40 -31.19
N VAL A 291 8.32 2.95 -30.93
CA VAL A 291 8.07 3.82 -29.79
C VAL A 291 6.76 3.42 -29.12
N LEU A 292 6.80 3.25 -27.80
CA LEU A 292 5.59 3.17 -26.97
C LEU A 292 5.14 4.60 -26.66
N LYS A 293 3.90 4.91 -27.03
CA LYS A 293 3.27 6.22 -26.80
C LYS A 293 2.02 6.07 -25.94
N GLY A 294 1.67 7.14 -25.26
CA GLY A 294 0.44 7.26 -24.49
C GLY A 294 0.29 8.66 -23.94
N ALA A 295 -0.67 8.84 -23.06
CA ALA A 295 -0.87 10.09 -22.33
C ALA A 295 -1.00 9.79 -20.84
N LEU A 296 -0.43 10.64 -20.01
CA LEU A 296 -0.64 10.67 -18.58
C LEU A 296 -1.75 11.65 -18.25
N VAL A 297 -2.72 11.22 -17.46
CA VAL A 297 -3.80 12.08 -16.97
C VAL A 297 -3.78 12.08 -15.45
N ASN A 298 -3.54 13.23 -14.88
CA ASN A 298 -3.58 13.43 -13.44
C ASN A 298 -5.04 13.54 -12.99
N GLN A 299 -5.55 12.49 -12.39
CA GLN A 299 -6.94 12.41 -11.90
C GLN A 299 -7.14 13.15 -10.56
N SER A 300 -6.08 13.70 -9.99
CA SER A 300 -6.12 14.41 -8.71
C SER A 300 -6.33 15.91 -8.88
N GLY A 301 -6.67 16.59 -7.79
CA GLY A 301 -6.70 18.05 -7.72
C GLY A 301 -5.33 18.69 -7.45
N GLN A 302 -4.24 17.91 -7.38
CA GLN A 302 -2.90 18.39 -7.06
C GLN A 302 -2.06 18.50 -8.34
N LEU A 303 -1.13 19.45 -8.34
CA LEU A 303 -0.10 19.53 -9.40
C LEU A 303 0.95 18.45 -9.16
N VAL A 304 1.29 17.70 -10.19
CA VAL A 304 2.45 16.80 -10.22
C VAL A 304 3.57 17.47 -10.98
N ASN A 305 4.66 17.76 -10.31
CA ASN A 305 5.77 18.53 -10.90
C ASN A 305 6.59 17.71 -11.89
N ILE A 306 6.84 16.46 -11.57
CA ILE A 306 7.64 15.54 -12.40
C ILE A 306 6.93 14.20 -12.43
N ALA A 307 6.78 13.63 -13.61
CA ALA A 307 6.34 12.27 -13.79
C ALA A 307 7.35 11.49 -14.63
N GLN A 308 7.63 10.27 -14.18
CA GLN A 308 8.46 9.30 -14.87
C GLN A 308 7.58 8.14 -15.32
N VAL A 309 7.74 7.73 -16.55
CA VAL A 309 7.06 6.55 -17.10
C VAL A 309 8.06 5.42 -17.16
N LEU A 310 7.67 4.28 -16.64
CA LEU A 310 8.40 3.03 -16.71
C LEU A 310 7.57 2.04 -17.52
N ALA A 311 8.19 1.33 -18.44
CA ALA A 311 7.52 0.28 -19.20
C ALA A 311 8.36 -1.00 -19.20
N VAL A 312 7.79 -2.11 -18.73
CA VAL A 312 8.38 -3.43 -18.85
C VAL A 312 7.81 -4.14 -20.05
N PHE A 313 8.67 -4.79 -20.82
CA PHE A 313 8.33 -5.57 -22.02
C PHE A 313 8.61 -7.04 -21.75
N TYR A 314 7.67 -7.89 -22.14
CA TYR A 314 7.74 -9.34 -21.92
C TYR A 314 7.80 -10.08 -23.26
N ASP A 315 8.51 -11.21 -23.26
CA ASP A 315 8.46 -12.15 -24.37
C ASP A 315 7.20 -13.05 -24.30
N SER A 316 7.05 -13.95 -25.25
CA SER A 316 5.92 -14.88 -25.32
C SER A 316 5.85 -15.89 -24.16
N SER A 317 6.90 -16.02 -23.37
CA SER A 317 6.93 -16.84 -22.14
C SER A 317 6.56 -16.05 -20.88
N GLY A 318 6.30 -14.75 -21.00
CA GLY A 318 6.04 -13.85 -19.88
C GLY A 318 7.30 -13.39 -19.14
N LYS A 319 8.48 -13.59 -19.74
CA LYS A 319 9.74 -13.17 -19.15
C LYS A 319 10.03 -11.72 -19.54
N ALA A 320 10.38 -10.88 -18.55
CA ALA A 320 10.79 -9.51 -18.81
C ALA A 320 12.10 -9.49 -19.63
N ILE A 321 12.08 -8.81 -20.77
CA ILE A 321 13.22 -8.68 -21.70
C ILE A 321 13.77 -7.28 -21.78
N TRP A 322 13.01 -6.27 -21.35
CA TRP A 322 13.46 -4.89 -21.31
C TRP A 322 12.61 -4.07 -20.33
N VAL A 323 13.22 -3.05 -19.76
CA VAL A 323 12.55 -1.97 -19.04
C VAL A 323 13.00 -0.66 -19.65
N ALA A 324 12.06 0.08 -20.22
CA ALA A 324 12.27 1.44 -20.68
C ALA A 324 11.79 2.41 -19.60
N ASP A 325 12.45 3.56 -19.53
CA ASP A 325 12.08 4.65 -18.64
C ASP A 325 12.22 5.99 -19.36
N GLY A 326 11.48 6.98 -18.90
CA GLY A 326 11.55 8.34 -19.42
C GLY A 326 10.74 9.30 -18.59
N TYR A 327 11.19 10.54 -18.52
CA TYR A 327 10.48 11.62 -17.87
C TYR A 327 9.57 12.34 -18.86
N VAL A 328 8.43 12.84 -18.39
CA VAL A 328 7.64 13.80 -19.16
C VAL A 328 8.15 15.22 -18.92
N ASP A 329 8.24 15.99 -19.99
CA ASP A 329 8.83 17.33 -19.95
C ASP A 329 7.91 18.39 -19.34
N GLU A 330 6.65 18.04 -19.11
CA GLU A 330 5.63 18.94 -18.61
C GLU A 330 5.07 18.47 -17.26
N ALA A 331 4.76 19.42 -16.38
CA ALA A 331 4.04 19.13 -15.15
C ALA A 331 2.60 18.67 -15.45
N LEU A 332 2.12 17.67 -14.71
CA LEU A 332 0.77 17.16 -14.91
C LEU A 332 -0.23 18.03 -14.15
N LEU A 333 -0.92 18.88 -14.87
CA LEU A 333 -2.07 19.63 -14.36
C LEU A 333 -3.27 18.67 -14.15
N PRO A 334 -4.17 18.96 -13.19
CA PRO A 334 -5.38 18.19 -13.03
C PRO A 334 -6.18 18.04 -14.33
N GLN A 335 -6.56 16.81 -14.66
CA GLN A 335 -7.39 16.44 -15.83
C GLN A 335 -6.82 16.81 -17.20
N ALA A 336 -5.58 17.31 -17.28
CA ALA A 336 -4.95 17.65 -18.55
C ALA A 336 -4.07 16.49 -19.02
N PRO A 337 -4.33 15.88 -20.20
CA PRO A 337 -3.50 14.82 -20.73
C PRO A 337 -2.12 15.36 -21.15
N VAL A 338 -1.05 14.72 -20.71
CA VAL A 338 0.33 15.01 -21.13
C VAL A 338 0.89 13.80 -21.87
N PRO A 339 1.29 13.94 -23.15
CA PRO A 339 1.80 12.83 -23.93
C PRO A 339 3.16 12.37 -23.44
N PHE A 340 3.42 11.07 -23.57
CA PHE A 340 4.75 10.49 -23.38
C PHE A 340 5.15 9.60 -24.55
N ALA A 341 6.44 9.39 -24.70
CA ALA A 341 7.01 8.48 -25.69
C ALA A 341 8.26 7.80 -25.11
N LEU A 342 8.31 6.47 -25.19
CA LEU A 342 9.46 5.67 -24.78
C LEU A 342 10.00 4.91 -25.98
N ASP A 343 11.30 5.01 -26.22
CA ASP A 343 11.97 4.24 -27.27
C ASP A 343 12.02 2.75 -26.89
N VAL A 344 11.63 1.90 -27.83
CA VAL A 344 11.72 0.45 -27.71
C VAL A 344 12.85 -0.05 -28.59
N PRO A 345 13.91 -0.67 -28.02
CA PRO A 345 15.01 -1.20 -28.80
C PRO A 345 14.53 -2.17 -29.89
N PRO A 346 15.14 -2.19 -31.10
CA PRO A 346 14.68 -3.02 -32.20
C PRO A 346 14.64 -4.52 -31.89
N ASP A 347 15.58 -5.02 -31.12
CA ASP A 347 15.61 -6.40 -30.68
C ASP A 347 14.47 -6.72 -29.70
N VAL A 348 14.14 -5.79 -28.81
CA VAL A 348 12.97 -5.91 -27.92
C VAL A 348 11.68 -5.88 -28.74
N ALA A 349 11.54 -4.91 -29.65
CA ALA A 349 10.36 -4.77 -30.49
C ALA A 349 10.04 -6.05 -31.33
N ASN A 350 11.08 -6.79 -31.71
CA ASN A 350 10.92 -8.02 -32.48
C ASN A 350 10.55 -9.25 -31.64
N HIS A 351 10.80 -9.22 -30.33
CA HIS A 351 10.59 -10.37 -29.44
C HIS A 351 9.53 -10.12 -28.37
N MET A 352 9.09 -8.88 -28.17
CA MET A 352 8.06 -8.58 -27.20
C MET A 352 6.71 -9.14 -27.63
N HIS A 353 5.97 -9.63 -26.65
CA HIS A 353 4.60 -10.12 -26.80
C HIS A 353 3.60 -9.24 -26.05
N ASP A 354 4.02 -8.72 -24.89
CA ASP A 354 3.19 -7.90 -24.01
C ASP A 354 4.03 -6.83 -23.32
N TYR A 355 3.37 -5.85 -22.71
CA TYR A 355 4.04 -4.81 -21.93
C TYR A 355 3.14 -4.27 -20.82
N HIS A 356 3.76 -3.74 -19.78
CA HIS A 356 3.07 -3.07 -18.70
C HIS A 356 3.71 -1.71 -18.42
N VAL A 357 2.88 -0.69 -18.15
CA VAL A 357 3.33 0.69 -17.89
C VAL A 357 3.04 1.07 -16.45
N VAL A 358 4.05 1.59 -15.78
CA VAL A 358 3.97 2.11 -14.41
C VAL A 358 4.40 3.57 -14.42
N VAL A 359 3.75 4.40 -13.61
CA VAL A 359 4.09 5.82 -13.46
C VAL A 359 4.63 6.07 -12.08
N ASN A 360 5.81 6.66 -12.02
CA ASN A 360 6.39 7.24 -10.82
C ASN A 360 6.23 8.77 -10.89
N HIS A 361 6.06 9.42 -9.74
CA HIS A 361 5.82 10.87 -9.73
C HIS A 361 6.45 11.54 -8.52
N TYR A 362 6.73 12.83 -8.67
CA TYR A 362 7.28 13.66 -7.62
C TYR A 362 6.48 14.95 -7.50
N ILE A 363 6.12 15.27 -6.28
CA ILE A 363 5.45 16.52 -5.92
C ILE A 363 6.46 17.37 -5.16
N ALA A 364 6.72 18.57 -5.67
CA ALA A 364 7.57 19.51 -4.93
C ALA A 364 6.88 19.91 -3.62
N PRO A 365 7.61 19.96 -2.49
CA PRO A 365 7.05 20.50 -1.26
C PRO A 365 6.55 21.93 -1.52
N ARG A 366 5.39 22.26 -0.96
CA ARG A 366 4.94 23.65 -0.99
C ARG A 366 5.90 24.47 -0.13
N ALA A 367 6.49 25.48 -0.75
CA ALA A 367 7.35 26.46 -0.08
C ALA A 367 6.58 27.26 0.97
#